data_2507097d3fb754795d2cfea59360f11b
#
_entry.id   2507097d3fb754795d2cfea59360f11b
#
_cell.length_a   1.000
_cell.length_b   1.000
_cell.length_c   1.000
_cell.angle_alpha   90.00
_cell.angle_beta   90.00
_cell.angle_gamma   90.00
#
_symmetry.space_group_name_H-M   'P 1'
#
loop_
_entity.id
_entity.type
_entity.pdbx_description
1 polymer ?
#
loop_
_entity_poly.entity_id
_entity_poly.type
_entity_poly.pdbx_seq_one_letter_code
_entity_poly.pdbx_strand_id
1 'polypeptide(L)'
;VASLACAREVLRGPCLVVYGDVFCRRYHLQRLLLDEADLVIAVDRQISRHGDDTDPRDLVRARHTNQTQTPFTEEDGILASSANSDHFTDFDGEWIGALKLSAKGAAWVCESLDTLPAEKLSKMHLIDLLDLLVKAGRTVKIQYVSGDWLSVESLVDLTHAGNL
;
A
#
# COMPACT_ATOMS: atom_id res chain seq x y z
N VAL A 1 10.06 -7.31 0.92
CA VAL A 1 10.90 -6.17 1.39
C VAL A 1 12.32 -6.28 0.84
N ALA A 2 12.86 -7.48 0.62
CA ALA A 2 14.23 -7.67 0.10
C ALA A 2 14.49 -6.88 -1.21
N SER A 3 13.57 -6.89 -2.18
CA SER A 3 13.70 -6.14 -3.43
C SER A 3 13.81 -4.63 -3.19
N LEU A 4 13.05 -4.09 -2.23
CA LEU A 4 13.13 -2.68 -1.86
C LEU A 4 14.47 -2.35 -1.18
N ALA A 5 15.00 -3.25 -0.36
CA ALA A 5 16.31 -3.09 0.25
C ALA A 5 17.44 -3.07 -0.81
N CYS A 6 17.33 -3.87 -1.88
CA CYS A 6 18.26 -3.80 -3.01
C CYS A 6 18.18 -2.47 -3.77
N ALA A 7 17.00 -1.84 -3.81
CA ALA A 7 16.78 -0.55 -4.46
C ALA A 7 17.12 0.66 -3.58
N ARG A 8 17.68 0.45 -2.39
CA ARG A 8 17.94 1.48 -1.37
C ARG A 8 18.70 2.71 -1.90
N GLU A 9 19.68 2.50 -2.76
CA GLU A 9 20.48 3.60 -3.29
C GLU A 9 19.69 4.57 -4.17
N VAL A 10 18.57 4.11 -4.75
CA VAL A 10 17.66 4.94 -5.55
C VAL A 10 16.56 5.59 -4.72
N LEU A 11 16.34 5.15 -3.47
CA LEU A 11 15.40 5.74 -2.53
C LEU A 11 15.96 7.03 -1.87
N ARG A 12 16.55 7.93 -2.67
CA ARG A 12 17.20 9.17 -2.16
C ARG A 12 16.33 10.41 -2.28
N GLY A 13 15.11 10.27 -2.79
CA GLY A 13 14.21 11.39 -3.05
C GLY A 13 12.76 10.92 -3.17
N PRO A 14 11.86 11.81 -3.61
CA PRO A 14 10.48 11.43 -3.84
C PRO A 14 10.39 10.30 -4.86
N CYS A 15 9.63 9.26 -4.55
CA CYS A 15 9.46 8.12 -5.45
C CYS A 15 8.10 7.44 -5.25
N LEU A 16 7.75 6.63 -6.22
CA LEU A 16 6.60 5.73 -6.20
C LEU A 16 7.11 4.29 -6.22
N VAL A 17 6.69 3.51 -5.24
CA VAL A 17 6.95 2.06 -5.15
C VAL A 17 5.65 1.35 -5.52
N VAL A 18 5.71 0.47 -6.50
CA VAL A 18 4.54 -0.28 -6.98
C VAL A 18 4.92 -1.75 -7.09
N TYR A 19 4.01 -2.65 -6.75
CA TYR A 19 4.18 -4.07 -7.02
C TYR A 19 4.28 -4.32 -8.53
N GLY A 20 5.12 -5.26 -8.94
CA GLY A 20 5.40 -5.51 -10.35
C GLY A 20 4.27 -6.22 -11.11
N ASP A 21 3.34 -6.80 -10.40
CA ASP A 21 2.18 -7.55 -10.86
C ASP A 21 0.85 -6.78 -10.77
N VAL A 22 0.89 -5.54 -10.29
CA VAL A 22 -0.31 -4.69 -10.18
C VAL A 22 -0.54 -3.87 -11.44
N PHE A 23 -1.71 -4.04 -12.02
CA PHE A 23 -2.28 -3.16 -13.03
C PHE A 23 -3.29 -2.23 -12.40
N CYS A 24 -3.18 -0.94 -12.67
CA CYS A 24 -4.17 0.04 -12.21
C CYS A 24 -4.32 1.20 -13.19
N ARG A 25 -5.45 1.86 -13.15
CA ARG A 25 -5.66 3.07 -13.93
C ARG A 25 -4.69 4.17 -13.51
N ARG A 26 -4.14 4.87 -14.47
CA ARG A 26 -3.14 5.93 -14.30
C ARG A 26 -3.55 6.98 -13.27
N TYR A 27 -4.82 7.30 -13.16
CA TYR A 27 -5.29 8.35 -12.25
C TYR A 27 -5.08 7.99 -10.77
N HIS A 28 -5.07 6.70 -10.39
CA HIS A 28 -4.72 6.28 -9.03
C HIS A 28 -3.30 6.70 -8.67
N LEU A 29 -2.34 6.44 -9.57
CA LEU A 29 -0.94 6.83 -9.36
C LEU A 29 -0.76 8.35 -9.40
N GLN A 30 -1.51 9.05 -10.28
CA GLN A 30 -1.47 10.51 -10.33
C GLN A 30 -1.98 11.14 -9.04
N ARG A 31 -3.05 10.64 -8.45
CA ARG A 31 -3.55 11.12 -7.14
C ARG A 31 -2.51 10.94 -6.04
N LEU A 32 -1.84 9.77 -5.99
CA LEU A 32 -0.76 9.54 -5.04
C LEU A 32 0.38 10.54 -5.20
N LEU A 33 0.81 10.80 -6.44
CA LEU A 33 1.92 11.71 -6.74
C LEU A 33 1.62 13.18 -6.40
N LEU A 34 0.36 13.58 -6.46
CA LEU A 34 -0.09 14.94 -6.13
C LEU A 34 -0.27 15.17 -4.63
N ASP A 35 -0.27 14.12 -3.83
CA ASP A 35 -0.43 14.24 -2.38
C ASP A 35 0.87 14.76 -1.72
N GLU A 36 0.72 15.68 -0.77
CA GLU A 36 1.85 16.32 -0.08
C GLU A 36 2.37 15.50 1.13
N ALA A 37 1.60 14.50 1.60
CA ALA A 37 2.01 13.70 2.75
C ALA A 37 3.31 12.91 2.48
N ASP A 38 4.07 12.62 3.53
CA ASP A 38 5.37 11.95 3.41
C ASP A 38 5.24 10.48 2.96
N LEU A 39 4.19 9.80 3.40
CA LEU A 39 3.87 8.41 3.06
C LEU A 39 2.39 8.34 2.69
N VAL A 40 2.08 7.87 1.48
CA VAL A 40 0.70 7.71 0.99
C VAL A 40 0.55 6.37 0.31
N ILE A 41 -0.52 5.65 0.66
CA ILE A 41 -0.89 4.37 0.06
C ILE A 41 -2.27 4.46 -0.58
N ALA A 42 -2.50 3.68 -1.64
CA ALA A 42 -3.81 3.52 -2.25
C ALA A 42 -4.50 2.26 -1.71
N VAL A 43 -5.71 2.39 -1.21
CA VAL A 43 -6.46 1.30 -0.56
C VAL A 43 -7.83 1.19 -1.19
N ASP A 44 -8.19 0.00 -1.63
CA ASP A 44 -9.53 -0.30 -2.13
C ASP A 44 -10.44 -0.73 -0.97
N ARG A 45 -11.56 -0.01 -0.82
CA ARG A 45 -12.63 -0.39 0.12
C ARG A 45 -13.51 -1.51 -0.42
N GLN A 46 -13.60 -1.61 -1.74
CA GLN A 46 -14.36 -2.67 -2.39
C GLN A 46 -13.42 -3.87 -2.55
N ILE A 47 -13.42 -4.75 -1.57
CA ILE A 47 -12.70 -6.01 -1.69
C ILE A 47 -13.37 -6.81 -2.79
N SER A 48 -12.85 -6.63 -3.98
CA SER A 48 -13.23 -7.45 -5.11
C SER A 48 -12.79 -8.88 -4.80
N ARG A 49 -13.75 -9.77 -4.63
CA ARG A 49 -13.51 -11.22 -4.57
C ARG A 49 -13.16 -11.71 -5.99
N HIS A 50 -12.04 -11.22 -6.51
CA HIS A 50 -11.47 -11.66 -7.76
C HIS A 50 -10.25 -12.51 -7.40
N GLY A 51 -10.44 -13.81 -7.41
CA GLY A 51 -9.41 -14.78 -7.08
C GLY A 51 -9.98 -15.86 -6.15
N ASP A 52 -9.28 -16.95 -6.01
CA ASP A 52 -9.55 -17.95 -4.99
C ASP A 52 -9.43 -17.26 -3.62
N ASP A 53 -10.44 -17.44 -2.75
CA ASP A 53 -10.48 -16.84 -1.40
C ASP A 53 -9.33 -17.30 -0.47
N THR A 54 -8.32 -17.97 -1.03
CA THR A 54 -7.17 -18.56 -0.31
C THR A 54 -5.88 -17.77 -0.40
N ASP A 55 -5.80 -16.73 -1.26
CA ASP A 55 -4.56 -15.98 -1.41
C ASP A 55 -4.45 -14.89 -0.34
N PRO A 56 -3.28 -14.79 0.34
CA PRO A 56 -3.07 -13.80 1.38
C PRO A 56 -3.14 -12.39 0.81
N ARG A 57 -3.92 -11.53 1.46
CA ARG A 57 -4.17 -10.15 1.04
C ARG A 57 -3.46 -9.15 1.92
N ASP A 58 -3.07 -8.04 1.34
CA ASP A 58 -2.49 -6.91 2.05
C ASP A 58 -3.61 -6.04 2.66
N LEU A 59 -4.11 -6.43 3.83
CA LEU A 59 -5.22 -5.78 4.50
C LEU A 59 -4.78 -4.63 5.39
N VAL A 60 -5.58 -3.59 5.45
CA VAL A 60 -5.31 -2.39 6.24
C VAL A 60 -6.48 -2.03 7.14
N ARG A 61 -6.15 -1.49 8.31
CA ARG A 61 -7.07 -0.81 9.22
C ARG A 61 -6.73 0.66 9.28
N ALA A 62 -7.72 1.52 9.11
CA ALA A 62 -7.56 2.96 9.22
C ALA A 62 -7.94 3.48 10.62
N ARG A 63 -7.32 4.58 11.02
CA ARG A 63 -7.90 5.46 12.03
C ARG A 63 -8.85 6.41 11.32
N HIS A 64 -10.10 6.36 11.68
CA HIS A 64 -11.04 7.38 11.25
C HIS A 64 -10.79 8.63 12.13
N THR A 65 -10.32 9.70 11.54
CA THR A 65 -10.41 11.01 12.18
C THR A 65 -11.88 11.35 12.23
N ASN A 66 -12.42 11.59 13.45
CA ASN A 66 -13.80 12.02 13.69
C ASN A 66 -14.10 13.30 12.92
N GLN A 67 -14.47 13.22 11.66
CA GLN A 67 -14.92 14.35 10.89
C GLN A 67 -16.19 13.98 10.13
N THR A 68 -17.13 14.89 10.21
CA THR A 68 -18.43 14.92 9.57
C THR A 68 -18.43 14.25 8.20
N GLN A 69 -19.16 13.15 8.10
CA GLN A 69 -19.45 12.48 6.84
C GLN A 69 -20.06 13.49 5.86
N THR A 70 -19.28 14.00 4.96
CA THR A 70 -19.79 14.68 3.77
C THR A 70 -20.01 13.63 2.70
N PRO A 71 -21.22 13.49 2.14
CA PRO A 71 -21.61 12.35 1.30
C PRO A 71 -20.84 12.20 0.00
N PHE A 72 -19.93 13.12 -0.34
CA PHE A 72 -19.25 13.20 -1.64
C PHE A 72 -17.73 13.40 -1.56
N THR A 73 -17.14 13.41 -0.38
CA THR A 73 -15.68 13.40 -0.24
C THR A 73 -15.23 12.00 0.15
N GLU A 74 -14.41 11.39 -0.69
CA GLU A 74 -13.60 10.24 -0.29
C GLU A 74 -12.67 10.72 0.84
N GLU A 75 -13.07 10.48 2.09
CA GLU A 75 -12.28 10.88 3.24
C GLU A 75 -11.00 10.07 3.24
N ASP A 76 -9.86 10.73 3.07
CA ASP A 76 -8.55 10.14 3.26
C ASP A 76 -8.44 9.61 4.71
N GLY A 77 -7.86 8.43 4.85
CA GLY A 77 -7.63 7.78 6.15
C GLY A 77 -6.18 7.92 6.62
N ILE A 78 -5.94 7.52 7.85
CA ILE A 78 -4.59 7.32 8.39
C ILE A 78 -4.45 5.85 8.75
N LEU A 79 -3.38 5.21 8.29
CA LEU A 79 -3.12 3.81 8.60
C LEU A 79 -2.94 3.63 10.12
N ALA A 80 -3.71 2.72 10.70
CA ALA A 80 -3.59 2.33 12.10
C ALA A 80 -2.77 1.05 12.26
N SER A 81 -3.02 0.07 11.40
CA SER A 81 -2.30 -1.20 11.34
C SER A 81 -2.51 -1.86 9.99
N SER A 82 -1.63 -2.78 9.62
CA SER A 82 -1.72 -3.54 8.39
C SER A 82 -1.11 -4.92 8.56
N ALA A 83 -1.57 -5.89 7.78
CA ALA A 83 -1.02 -7.25 7.77
C ALA A 83 -1.31 -7.95 6.45
N ASN A 84 -0.38 -8.82 6.04
CA ASN A 84 -0.61 -9.82 5.02
C ASN A 84 -1.17 -11.08 5.70
N SER A 85 -2.48 -11.22 5.79
CA SER A 85 -3.12 -12.31 6.54
C SER A 85 -4.59 -12.50 6.22
N ASP A 86 -4.98 -13.75 6.00
CA ASP A 86 -6.39 -14.16 5.87
C ASP A 86 -7.17 -14.08 7.19
N HIS A 87 -6.46 -13.91 8.30
CA HIS A 87 -7.04 -13.88 9.65
C HIS A 87 -7.18 -12.46 10.23
N PHE A 88 -6.89 -11.43 9.43
CA PHE A 88 -7.06 -10.05 9.86
C PHE A 88 -8.54 -9.70 9.75
N THR A 89 -9.23 -9.84 10.87
CA THR A 89 -10.64 -9.44 11.00
C THR A 89 -10.75 -7.94 11.26
N ASP A 90 -11.83 -7.32 10.79
CA ASP A 90 -12.09 -5.90 11.07
C ASP A 90 -11.10 -4.96 10.35
N PHE A 91 -11.00 -5.10 9.04
CA PHE A 91 -10.20 -4.25 8.15
C PHE A 91 -11.07 -3.25 7.38
N ASP A 92 -10.48 -2.15 6.94
CA ASP A 92 -11.16 -1.07 6.20
C ASP A 92 -10.94 -1.14 4.69
N GLY A 93 -10.03 -1.98 4.23
CA GLY A 93 -9.76 -2.17 2.81
C GLY A 93 -8.49 -2.97 2.53
N GLU A 94 -8.21 -3.14 1.25
CA GLU A 94 -7.04 -3.83 0.71
C GLU A 94 -6.07 -2.83 0.09
N TRP A 95 -4.78 -2.90 0.45
CA TRP A 95 -3.75 -2.09 -0.18
C TRP A 95 -3.44 -2.62 -1.57
N ILE A 96 -3.57 -1.78 -2.58
CA ILE A 96 -3.35 -2.17 -3.98
C ILE A 96 -1.87 -2.25 -4.38
N GLY A 97 -0.94 -2.27 -3.43
CA GLY A 97 0.49 -2.39 -3.72
C GLY A 97 1.17 -1.12 -4.24
N ALA A 98 0.54 0.05 -4.11
CA ALA A 98 1.11 1.34 -4.53
C ALA A 98 1.39 2.24 -3.33
N LEU A 99 2.65 2.68 -3.19
CA LEU A 99 3.17 3.51 -2.10
C LEU A 99 3.92 4.72 -2.67
N LYS A 100 3.48 5.92 -2.35
CA LYS A 100 4.21 7.16 -2.64
C LYS A 100 5.03 7.58 -1.42
N LEU A 101 6.27 7.97 -1.67
CA LEU A 101 7.21 8.49 -0.69
C LEU A 101 7.62 9.93 -1.06
N SER A 102 7.62 10.84 -0.09
CA SER A 102 8.40 12.07 -0.18
C SER A 102 9.89 11.77 0.05
N ALA A 103 10.78 12.73 -0.11
CA ALA A 103 12.19 12.57 0.27
C ALA A 103 12.36 12.17 1.74
N LYS A 104 11.52 12.72 2.63
CA LYS A 104 11.50 12.40 4.06
C LYS A 104 10.91 11.01 4.31
N GLY A 105 9.84 10.64 3.61
CA GLY A 105 9.27 9.29 3.65
C GLY A 105 10.27 8.23 3.19
N ALA A 106 11.03 8.49 2.12
CA ALA A 106 12.08 7.61 1.64
C ALA A 106 13.20 7.43 2.69
N ALA A 107 13.60 8.51 3.38
CA ALA A 107 14.57 8.42 4.47
C ALA A 107 14.06 7.51 5.62
N TRP A 108 12.80 7.64 6.03
CA TRP A 108 12.22 6.78 7.06
C TRP A 108 12.18 5.30 6.66
N VAL A 109 11.87 5.02 5.39
CA VAL A 109 11.92 3.66 4.84
C VAL A 109 13.36 3.13 4.92
N CYS A 110 14.35 3.90 4.46
CA CYS A 110 15.75 3.50 4.53
C CYS A 110 16.22 3.25 5.97
N GLU A 111 15.90 4.14 6.91
CA GLU A 111 16.18 3.95 8.33
C GLU A 111 15.60 2.63 8.87
N SER A 112 14.35 2.33 8.49
CA SER A 112 13.71 1.08 8.92
C SER A 112 14.38 -0.15 8.31
N LEU A 113 14.75 -0.11 7.03
CA LEU A 113 15.46 -1.18 6.35
C LEU A 113 16.83 -1.45 7.00
N ASP A 114 17.53 -0.40 7.46
CA ASP A 114 18.84 -0.52 8.11
C ASP A 114 18.82 -1.22 9.47
N THR A 115 17.68 -1.14 10.16
CA THR A 115 17.51 -1.78 11.47
C THR A 115 17.13 -3.25 11.36
N LEU A 116 16.73 -3.73 10.17
CA LEU A 116 16.23 -5.07 9.99
C LEU A 116 17.34 -6.07 9.61
N PRO A 117 17.44 -7.21 10.28
CA PRO A 117 18.37 -8.25 9.88
C PRO A 117 17.98 -8.85 8.51
N ALA A 118 18.98 -9.30 7.75
CA ALA A 118 18.80 -9.82 6.39
C ALA A 118 17.76 -10.96 6.30
N GLU A 119 17.73 -11.84 7.32
CA GLU A 119 16.74 -12.92 7.39
C GLU A 119 15.31 -12.39 7.49
N LYS A 120 15.09 -11.31 8.23
CA LYS A 120 13.78 -10.68 8.37
C LYS A 120 13.37 -9.98 7.06
N LEU A 121 14.31 -9.27 6.43
CA LEU A 121 14.09 -8.62 5.14
C LEU A 121 13.64 -9.59 4.05
N SER A 122 14.16 -10.82 4.03
CA SER A 122 13.83 -11.83 3.04
C SER A 122 12.44 -12.44 3.18
N LYS A 123 11.89 -12.44 4.40
CA LYS A 123 10.58 -13.06 4.73
C LYS A 123 9.44 -12.05 4.86
N MET A 124 9.77 -10.78 5.04
CA MET A 124 8.81 -9.71 5.32
C MET A 124 8.11 -9.25 4.05
N HIS A 125 6.79 -9.11 4.09
CA HIS A 125 5.99 -8.45 3.07
C HIS A 125 6.12 -6.91 3.18
N LEU A 126 5.88 -6.20 2.08
CA LEU A 126 6.00 -4.74 2.10
C LEU A 126 4.93 -4.09 2.98
N ILE A 127 3.76 -4.70 3.09
CA ILE A 127 2.70 -4.28 4.00
C ILE A 127 3.14 -4.33 5.48
N ASP A 128 3.97 -5.30 5.87
CA ASP A 128 4.50 -5.39 7.23
C ASP A 128 5.49 -4.26 7.54
N LEU A 129 6.21 -3.77 6.51
CA LEU A 129 7.07 -2.60 6.65
C LEU A 129 6.26 -1.34 6.95
N LEU A 130 5.08 -1.19 6.32
CA LEU A 130 4.16 -0.08 6.63
C LEU A 130 3.70 -0.14 8.09
N ASP A 131 3.37 -1.31 8.60
CA ASP A 131 2.99 -1.50 10.01
C ASP A 131 4.15 -1.14 10.96
N LEU A 132 5.39 -1.48 10.62
CA LEU A 132 6.56 -1.07 11.39
C LEU A 132 6.74 0.45 11.40
N LEU A 133 6.53 1.14 10.26
CA LEU A 133 6.61 2.60 10.17
C LEU A 133 5.54 3.24 11.06
N VAL A 134 4.31 2.73 11.05
CA VAL A 134 3.23 3.20 11.93
C VAL A 134 3.60 2.99 13.40
N LYS A 135 4.12 1.83 13.78
CA LYS A 135 4.59 1.54 15.15
C LYS A 135 5.76 2.43 15.58
N ALA A 136 6.58 2.88 14.62
CA ALA A 136 7.63 3.87 14.87
C ALA A 136 7.11 5.32 14.93
N GLY A 137 5.79 5.53 14.93
CA GLY A 137 5.16 6.84 15.02
C GLY A 137 5.13 7.63 13.72
N ARG A 138 5.38 6.98 12.56
CA ARG A 138 5.29 7.62 11.25
C ARG A 138 3.84 7.59 10.77
N THR A 139 3.37 8.71 10.24
CA THR A 139 2.02 8.80 9.66
C THR A 139 2.04 8.29 8.23
N VAL A 140 1.20 7.30 7.93
CA VAL A 140 0.93 6.80 6.58
C VAL A 140 -0.50 7.21 6.22
N LYS A 141 -0.62 8.05 5.20
CA LYS A 141 -1.92 8.49 4.69
C LYS A 141 -2.51 7.44 3.76
N ILE A 142 -3.81 7.22 3.87
CA ILE A 142 -4.58 6.36 2.98
C ILE A 142 -5.37 7.23 2.01
N GLN A 143 -5.18 7.00 0.71
CA GLN A 143 -6.10 7.44 -0.33
C GLN A 143 -6.97 6.26 -0.73
N TYR A 144 -8.27 6.40 -0.52
CA TYR A 144 -9.19 5.35 -0.95
C TYR A 144 -9.41 5.38 -2.45
N VAL A 145 -9.47 4.20 -3.03
CA VAL A 145 -9.80 3.93 -4.43
C VAL A 145 -10.99 2.98 -4.50
N SER A 146 -11.63 2.89 -5.65
CA SER A 146 -12.77 2.02 -5.86
C SER A 146 -12.62 1.32 -7.21
N GLY A 147 -12.09 0.09 -7.18
CA GLY A 147 -11.85 -0.71 -8.37
C GLY A 147 -10.79 -0.12 -9.33
N ASP A 148 -10.89 -0.47 -10.59
CA ASP A 148 -9.97 -0.06 -11.67
C ASP A 148 -8.50 -0.43 -11.42
N TRP A 149 -8.29 -1.55 -10.74
CA TRP A 149 -7.00 -2.19 -10.51
C TRP A 149 -7.18 -3.72 -10.42
N LEU A 150 -6.10 -4.44 -10.65
CA LEU A 150 -6.02 -5.88 -10.38
C LEU A 150 -4.56 -6.33 -10.17
N SER A 151 -4.36 -7.40 -9.41
CA SER A 151 -3.10 -8.14 -9.36
C SER A 151 -3.12 -9.23 -10.43
N VAL A 152 -2.03 -9.36 -11.19
CA VAL A 152 -1.89 -10.36 -12.25
C VAL A 152 -1.07 -11.53 -11.73
N GLU A 153 -1.75 -12.57 -11.28
CA GLU A 153 -1.13 -13.80 -10.76
C GLU A 153 -1.26 -14.96 -11.77
N SER A 154 -2.17 -14.82 -12.73
CA SER A 154 -2.47 -15.84 -13.72
C SER A 154 -2.61 -15.30 -15.14
N LEU A 155 -2.62 -16.19 -16.14
CA LEU A 155 -2.92 -15.83 -17.54
C LEU A 155 -4.36 -15.31 -17.70
N VAL A 156 -5.28 -15.70 -16.84
CA VAL A 156 -6.66 -15.24 -16.84
C VAL A 156 -6.70 -13.77 -16.41
N ASP A 157 -5.96 -13.40 -15.37
CA ASP A 157 -5.87 -12.02 -14.90
C ASP A 157 -5.26 -11.09 -15.96
N LEU A 158 -4.25 -11.60 -16.69
CA LEU A 158 -3.67 -10.85 -17.79
C LEU A 158 -4.69 -10.55 -18.90
N THR A 159 -5.63 -11.47 -19.14
CA THR A 159 -6.72 -11.22 -20.09
C THR A 159 -7.68 -10.17 -19.57
N HIS A 160 -7.97 -10.18 -18.28
CA HIS A 160 -8.80 -9.15 -17.62
C HIS A 160 -8.11 -7.79 -17.60
N ALA A 161 -6.79 -7.74 -17.37
CA ALA A 161 -6.00 -6.51 -17.41
C ALA A 161 -6.08 -5.79 -18.76
N GLY A 162 -6.22 -6.53 -19.84
CA GLY A 162 -6.42 -5.96 -21.19
C GLY A 162 -7.75 -5.22 -21.36
N ASN A 163 -8.71 -5.39 -20.46
CA ASN A 163 -10.02 -4.74 -20.47
C ASN A 163 -10.14 -3.60 -19.44
N LEU A 164 -9.13 -3.39 -18.59
CA LEU A 164 -9.00 -2.23 -17.71
C LEU A 164 -8.58 -0.99 -18.51
#